data_aeeff54952a987b781bc7a6067758114
#
_entry.id   aeeff54952a987b781bc7a6067758114
#
_cell.length_a   1.000
_cell.length_b   1.000
_cell.length_c   1.000
_cell.angle_alpha   90.00
_cell.angle_beta   90.00
_cell.angle_gamma   90.00
#
_symmetry.space_group_name_H-M   'P 1'
#
loop_
_entity.id
_entity.type
_entity.pdbx_description
1 polymer ?
#
loop_
_entity_poly.entity_id
_entity_poly.type
_entity_poly.pdbx_seq_one_letter_code
_entity_poly.pdbx_strand_id
1 'polypeptide(L)' 'MQLQPGLYRHYKGPQYRVFGVARHSESEEEVVVYQALYGEFGLWVRPLSMFCEEIEAVSYTHLRAHET' A
#
# COMPACT_ATOMS: atom_id res chain seq x y z
N MET A 1 -3.80 2.45 12.99
CA MET A 1 -4.44 2.72 11.72
C MET A 1 -4.12 1.65 10.70
N GLN A 2 -5.08 1.28 9.93
CA GLN A 2 -4.87 0.24 8.94
C GLN A 2 -5.13 0.77 7.55
N LEU A 3 -4.35 0.29 6.61
CA LEU A 3 -4.48 0.67 5.23
C LEU A 3 -5.03 -0.52 4.48
N GLN A 4 -6.09 -0.33 3.74
CA GLN A 4 -6.73 -1.45 3.04
C GLN A 4 -5.98 -1.76 1.76
N PRO A 5 -5.96 -3.03 1.36
CA PRO A 5 -5.36 -3.38 0.08
C PRO A 5 -6.09 -2.68 -1.06
N GLY A 6 -5.37 -2.37 -2.11
CA GLY A 6 -5.99 -1.73 -3.24
C GLY A 6 -5.02 -0.90 -4.04
N LEU A 7 -5.57 -0.03 -4.87
CA LEU A 7 -4.79 0.81 -5.75
C LEU A 7 -4.63 2.18 -5.13
N TYR A 8 -3.42 2.64 -5.07
CA TYR A 8 -3.07 3.93 -4.47
C TYR A 8 -2.21 4.73 -5.44
N ARG A 9 -2.18 6.03 -5.26
CA ARG A 9 -1.41 6.89 -6.15
C ARG A 9 -0.64 7.92 -5.34
N HIS A 10 0.61 8.10 -5.70
CA HIS A 10 1.44 9.14 -5.12
C HIS A 10 0.99 10.48 -5.71
N TYR A 11 1.10 11.55 -4.93
CA TYR A 11 0.63 12.85 -5.41
C TYR A 11 1.40 13.31 -6.67
N LYS A 12 2.56 12.75 -6.92
CA LYS A 12 3.31 13.08 -8.11
C LYS A 12 2.95 12.22 -9.31
N GLY A 13 2.01 11.31 -9.17
CA GLY A 13 1.52 10.54 -10.30
C GLY A 13 1.70 9.04 -10.27
N PRO A 14 2.81 8.51 -9.79
CA PRO A 14 3.00 7.05 -9.83
C PRO A 14 1.93 6.32 -9.03
N GLN A 15 1.60 5.12 -9.50
CA GLN A 15 0.57 4.33 -8.83
C GLN A 15 1.17 3.09 -8.22
N TYR A 16 0.53 2.61 -7.16
CA TYR A 16 1.00 1.46 -6.41
C TYR A 16 -0.14 0.54 -6.06
N ARG A 17 0.17 -0.75 -6.00
CA ARG A 17 -0.80 -1.72 -5.54
C ARG A 17 -0.40 -2.10 -4.13
N VAL A 18 -1.24 -1.79 -3.15
CA VAL A 18 -0.95 -2.09 -1.76
C VAL A 18 -1.50 -3.46 -1.42
N PHE A 19 -0.67 -4.30 -0.83
CA PHE A 19 -1.08 -5.61 -0.40
C PHE A 19 -1.53 -5.62 1.05
N GLY A 20 -1.04 -4.71 1.84
CA GLY A 20 -1.44 -4.63 3.24
C GLY A 20 -0.35 -4.01 4.08
N VAL A 21 -0.55 -4.10 5.39
CA VAL A 21 0.39 -3.57 6.35
C VAL A 21 1.02 -4.75 7.07
N ALA A 22 2.33 -4.74 7.18
CA ALA A 22 3.07 -5.77 7.87
C ALA A 22 3.84 -5.13 9.00
N ARG A 23 4.45 -5.94 9.84
CA ARG A 23 5.25 -5.45 10.95
C ARG A 23 6.70 -5.78 10.68
N HIS A 24 7.57 -4.81 10.85
CA HIS A 24 9.00 -5.05 10.65
C HIS A 24 9.46 -6.01 11.73
N SER A 25 10.20 -7.04 11.34
CA SER A 25 10.50 -8.12 12.27
C SER A 25 11.39 -7.69 13.43
N GLU A 26 12.17 -6.65 13.25
CA GLU A 26 13.08 -6.23 14.32
C GLU A 26 12.56 -5.05 15.10
N SER A 27 12.08 -4.03 14.44
CA SER A 27 11.62 -2.84 15.14
C SER A 27 10.16 -2.91 15.51
N GLU A 28 9.43 -3.83 14.90
CA GLU A 28 7.99 -3.96 15.08
C GLU A 28 7.23 -2.74 14.57
N GLU A 29 7.88 -1.93 13.76
CA GLU A 29 7.22 -0.80 13.15
C GLU A 29 6.28 -1.28 12.06
N GLU A 30 5.14 -0.63 11.90
CA GLU A 30 4.21 -1.00 10.84
C GLU A 30 4.69 -0.46 9.51
N VAL A 31 4.71 -1.31 8.50
CA VAL A 31 5.16 -0.93 7.16
C VAL A 31 4.11 -1.34 6.15
N VAL A 32 4.01 -0.59 5.08
CA VAL A 32 3.11 -0.89 3.98
C VAL A 32 3.87 -1.74 2.98
N VAL A 33 3.26 -2.83 2.55
CA VAL A 33 3.84 -3.70 1.53
C VAL A 33 3.12 -3.39 0.24
N TYR A 34 3.87 -2.95 -0.76
CA TYR A 34 3.23 -2.50 -1.99
C TYR A 34 4.10 -2.82 -3.21
N GLN A 35 3.48 -2.79 -4.37
CA GLN A 35 4.15 -3.03 -5.63
C GLN A 35 4.05 -1.77 -6.47
N ALA A 36 5.17 -1.34 -7.02
CA ALA A 36 5.18 -0.21 -7.94
C ALA A 36 4.55 -0.66 -9.25
N LEU A 37 3.61 0.12 -9.77
CA LEU A 37 2.96 -0.23 -11.02
C LEU A 37 3.63 0.51 -12.17
N TYR A 38 4.96 0.51 -12.17
CA TYR A 38 5.75 1.12 -13.22
C TYR A 38 7.14 0.53 -13.12
N GLY A 39 7.96 0.81 -14.09
CA GLY A 39 9.34 0.33 -14.12
C GLY A 39 9.37 -1.18 -14.11
N GLU A 40 10.04 -1.76 -13.16
CA GLU A 40 10.18 -3.21 -13.09
C GLU A 40 9.13 -3.84 -12.20
N PHE A 41 8.17 -3.09 -11.77
CA PHE A 41 7.07 -3.60 -10.95
C PHE A 41 7.58 -4.28 -9.68
N GLY A 42 8.55 -3.66 -9.03
CA GLY A 42 9.15 -4.24 -7.84
C GLY A 42 8.28 -4.15 -6.61
N LEU A 43 8.60 -4.99 -5.64
CA LEU A 43 7.91 -4.97 -4.36
C LEU A 43 8.73 -4.18 -3.37
N TRP A 44 8.04 -3.36 -2.57
CA TRP A 44 8.69 -2.47 -1.65
C TRP A 44 7.94 -2.42 -0.33
N VAL A 45 8.61 -1.93 0.70
CA VAL A 45 7.96 -1.62 1.96
C VAL A 45 8.34 -0.20 2.35
N ARG A 46 7.46 0.46 3.09
CA ARG A 46 7.70 1.82 3.55
C ARG A 46 6.94 1.99 4.86
N PRO A 47 7.49 2.74 5.81
CA PRO A 47 6.77 2.96 7.06
C PRO A 47 5.36 3.50 6.80
N LEU A 48 4.40 2.98 7.54
CA LEU A 48 3.01 3.34 7.31
C LEU A 48 2.78 4.84 7.40
N SER A 49 3.37 5.49 8.41
CA SER A 49 3.14 6.91 8.58
C SER A 49 3.66 7.71 7.37
N MET A 50 4.79 7.29 6.81
CA MET A 50 5.33 8.02 5.67
C MET A 50 4.52 7.74 4.41
N PHE A 51 4.01 6.50 4.27
CA PHE A 51 3.23 6.16 3.10
C PHE A 51 1.96 7.01 3.05
N CYS A 52 1.32 7.18 4.18
CA CYS A 52 0.06 7.90 4.23
C CYS A 52 0.21 9.40 4.01
N GLU A 53 1.40 9.93 4.16
CA GLU A 53 1.57 11.36 3.98
C GLU A 53 1.50 11.79 2.53
N GLU A 54 1.88 10.92 1.60
CA GLU A 54 1.99 11.31 0.22
C GLU A 54 1.18 10.48 -0.74
N ILE A 55 0.48 9.47 -0.25
CA ILE A 55 -0.20 8.51 -1.10
C ILE A 55 -1.69 8.51 -0.76
N GLU A 56 -2.52 8.54 -1.77
CA GLU A 56 -3.96 8.54 -1.54
C GLU A 56 -4.60 7.35 -2.23
N ALA A 57 -5.70 6.89 -1.71
CA ALA A 57 -6.40 5.74 -2.27
C ALA A 57 -7.08 6.12 -3.57
N VAL A 58 -6.98 5.25 -4.55
CA VAL A 58 -7.72 5.39 -5.78
C VAL A 58 -8.90 4.42 -5.75
N SER A 59 -8.65 3.18 -5.37
CA SER A 59 -9.74 2.24 -5.18
C SER A 59 -9.25 1.14 -4.26
N TYR A 60 -10.19 0.50 -3.55
CA TYR A 60 -9.85 -0.56 -2.63
C TYR A 60 -10.18 -1.90 -3.23
N THR A 61 -9.43 -2.90 -2.84
CA THR A 61 -9.73 -4.26 -3.20
C THR A 61 -10.75 -4.78 -2.20
N HIS A 62 -11.88 -5.25 -2.69
CA HIS A 62 -12.92 -5.74 -1.82
C HIS A 62 -12.83 -7.24 -1.75
N LEU A 63 -12.43 -7.68 -0.59
CA LEU A 63 -12.31 -9.08 -0.45
C LEU A 63 -13.58 -9.79 -0.42
N ARG A 64 -14.61 -9.18 -0.01
CA ARG A 64 -15.81 -9.81 0.05
C ARG A 64 -16.43 -9.75 -1.10
N ALA A 65 -15.83 -9.48 -1.95
CA ALA A 65 -16.43 -9.50 -3.12
C ALA A 65 -17.50 -10.33 -3.11
N HIS A 66 -17.37 -10.88 -2.38
CA HIS A 66 -18.29 -11.67 -2.32
C HIS A 66 -19.41 -11.07 -1.89
N GLU A 67 -19.27 -10.24 -1.61
CA GLU A 67 -20.23 -9.74 -1.22
C GLU A 67 -20.87 -9.55 -2.20
N THR A 68 -20.69 -9.97 -2.65
CA THR A 68 -21.28 -10.02 -3.48
C THR A 68 -21.59 -10.45 -3.71
#